data_2bc2981ef4847d7847374dd5c42ef2e4
#
_entry.id   2bc2981ef4847d7847374dd5c42ef2e4
#
_cell.length_a   1.000
_cell.length_b   1.000
_cell.length_c   1.000
_cell.angle_alpha   90.00
_cell.angle_beta   90.00
_cell.angle_gamma   90.00
#
_symmetry.space_group_name_H-M   'P 1'
#
loop_
_entity.id
_entity.type
_entity.pdbx_description
1 polymer ?
#
loop_
_entity_poly.entity_id
_entity_poly.type
_entity_poly.pdbx_seq_one_letter_code
_entity_poly.pdbx_strand_id
1 'polypeptide(L)'
;NIEINHLFDTELACRFIGIKETGLEAIVEKYLNIVLDKKCQKKDWSQRPLHKEMIDYAAGDVKYLLKLAQVCEKELEKKCRLSWVLEECKFLSKVRPALSDGEPLFFKFKGSGRLKPKSLAVLEALLQFRKGIAEKKDKPLFKIIGNDSIMKIATSKPVTLRRLKGIKALSEKQINMYGNDLI
;
A
#
# COMPACT_ATOMS: atom_id res chain seq x y z
N ASN A 1 0.53 13.67 -15.55
CA ASN A 1 -0.61 12.74 -15.67
C ASN A 1 -0.27 11.69 -16.72
N ILE A 2 -0.35 10.42 -16.35
CA ILE A 2 -0.21 9.29 -17.28
C ILE A 2 -1.62 8.79 -17.57
N GLU A 3 -1.95 8.64 -18.84
CA GLU A 3 -3.20 8.06 -19.30
C GLU A 3 -2.95 6.63 -19.74
N ILE A 4 -3.70 5.69 -19.19
CA ILE A 4 -3.57 4.27 -19.51
C ILE A 4 -4.77 3.90 -20.38
N ASN A 5 -4.49 3.56 -21.63
CA ASN A 5 -5.50 3.11 -22.59
C ASN A 5 -5.40 1.60 -22.79
N HIS A 6 -6.53 0.95 -23.06
CA HIS A 6 -6.60 -0.50 -23.35
C HIS A 6 -6.01 -1.37 -22.25
N LEU A 7 -6.24 -1.01 -20.98
CA LEU A 7 -5.83 -1.81 -19.83
C LEU A 7 -6.54 -3.18 -19.86
N PHE A 8 -5.76 -4.25 -19.69
CA PHE A 8 -6.26 -5.58 -19.36
C PHE A 8 -5.50 -6.11 -18.16
N ASP A 9 -6.18 -6.23 -17.03
CA ASP A 9 -5.60 -6.70 -15.77
C ASP A 9 -5.75 -8.22 -15.68
N THR A 10 -4.62 -8.94 -15.74
CA THR A 10 -4.61 -10.41 -15.73
C THR A 10 -4.97 -10.99 -14.35
N GLU A 11 -4.69 -10.28 -13.25
CA GLU A 11 -5.11 -10.70 -11.92
C GLU A 11 -6.63 -10.62 -11.79
N LEU A 12 -7.21 -9.50 -12.18
CA LEU A 12 -8.65 -9.30 -12.21
C LEU A 12 -9.33 -10.35 -13.11
N ALA A 13 -8.79 -10.56 -14.32
CA ALA A 13 -9.28 -11.58 -15.24
C ALA A 13 -9.33 -12.97 -14.58
N CYS A 14 -8.28 -13.37 -13.88
CA CYS A 14 -8.22 -14.64 -13.18
C CYS A 14 -9.27 -14.77 -12.06
N ARG A 15 -9.56 -13.69 -11.35
CA ARG A 15 -10.65 -13.66 -10.35
C ARG A 15 -12.02 -13.90 -10.99
N PHE A 16 -12.29 -13.28 -12.13
CA PHE A 16 -13.54 -13.49 -12.88
C PHE A 16 -13.63 -14.86 -13.52
N ILE A 17 -12.50 -15.50 -13.83
CA ILE A 17 -12.46 -16.91 -14.24
C ILE A 17 -12.80 -17.84 -13.07
N GLY A 18 -12.58 -17.40 -11.82
CA GLY A 18 -12.83 -18.17 -10.59
C GLY A 18 -11.57 -18.84 -10.03
N ILE A 19 -10.39 -18.33 -10.37
CA ILE A 19 -9.11 -18.79 -9.83
C ILE A 19 -8.91 -18.20 -8.44
N LYS A 20 -8.53 -19.02 -7.48
CA LYS A 20 -8.30 -18.59 -6.08
C LYS A 20 -6.93 -17.95 -5.90
N GLU A 21 -5.89 -18.52 -6.49
CA GLU A 21 -4.50 -18.03 -6.41
C GLU A 21 -4.19 -17.23 -7.68
N THR A 22 -4.32 -15.90 -7.57
CA THR A 22 -4.21 -14.97 -8.70
C THR A 22 -2.85 -14.28 -8.82
N GLY A 23 -1.88 -14.67 -8.00
CA GLY A 23 -0.51 -14.17 -8.11
C GLY A 23 0.13 -14.54 -9.45
N LEU A 24 0.93 -13.65 -10.04
CA LEU A 24 1.52 -13.82 -11.37
C LEU A 24 2.23 -15.17 -11.55
N GLU A 25 3.01 -15.59 -10.57
CA GLU A 25 3.71 -16.87 -10.60
C GLU A 25 2.74 -18.05 -10.71
N ALA A 26 1.72 -18.09 -9.82
CA ALA A 26 0.76 -19.19 -9.80
C ALA A 26 -0.02 -19.31 -11.12
N ILE A 27 -0.38 -18.17 -11.72
CA ILE A 27 -1.09 -18.18 -13.00
C ILE A 27 -0.17 -18.47 -14.19
N VAL A 28 1.06 -18.01 -14.19
CA VAL A 28 2.05 -18.35 -15.23
C VAL A 28 2.41 -19.83 -15.16
N GLU A 29 2.62 -20.36 -13.97
CA GLU A 29 2.85 -21.80 -13.79
C GLU A 29 1.65 -22.62 -14.26
N LYS A 30 0.44 -22.28 -13.84
CA LYS A 30 -0.79 -22.96 -14.19
C LYS A 30 -1.08 -23.01 -15.70
N TYR A 31 -0.91 -21.87 -16.38
CA TYR A 31 -1.33 -21.74 -17.78
C TYR A 31 -0.21 -21.94 -18.79
N LEU A 32 1.03 -21.66 -18.39
CA LEU A 32 2.18 -21.70 -19.27
C LEU A 32 3.19 -22.79 -18.89
N ASN A 33 3.01 -23.43 -17.74
CA ASN A 33 3.93 -24.41 -17.16
C ASN A 33 5.36 -23.87 -16.98
N ILE A 34 5.46 -22.60 -16.54
CA ILE A 34 6.71 -21.88 -16.34
C ILE A 34 6.79 -21.44 -14.88
N VAL A 35 7.89 -21.74 -14.22
CA VAL A 35 8.16 -21.29 -12.84
C VAL A 35 8.94 -19.99 -12.90
N LEU A 36 8.41 -18.94 -12.25
CA LEU A 36 9.05 -17.64 -12.14
C LEU A 36 10.01 -17.59 -10.94
N ASP A 37 11.14 -16.90 -11.08
CA ASP A 37 12.09 -16.68 -9.99
C ASP A 37 11.59 -15.57 -9.03
N LYS A 38 11.68 -15.78 -7.72
CA LYS A 38 11.26 -14.81 -6.68
C LYS A 38 12.41 -14.07 -6.01
N LYS A 39 13.66 -14.34 -6.40
CA LYS A 39 14.84 -13.88 -5.66
C LYS A 39 14.92 -12.37 -5.47
N CYS A 40 14.41 -11.59 -6.42
CA CYS A 40 14.50 -10.13 -6.38
C CYS A 40 13.24 -9.43 -5.88
N GLN A 41 12.14 -10.13 -5.59
CA GLN A 41 10.86 -9.54 -5.19
C GLN A 41 10.95 -8.61 -3.97
N LYS A 42 11.82 -8.92 -3.01
CA LYS A 42 11.98 -8.16 -1.76
C LYS A 42 13.24 -7.30 -1.71
N LYS A 43 13.98 -7.19 -2.83
CA LYS A 43 15.16 -6.32 -2.90
C LYS A 43 14.77 -4.85 -2.89
N ASP A 44 15.72 -3.98 -2.59
CA ASP A 44 15.54 -2.53 -2.65
C ASP A 44 15.57 -2.05 -4.11
N TRP A 45 14.40 -1.75 -4.66
CA TRP A 45 14.23 -1.29 -6.04
C TRP A 45 14.48 0.20 -6.24
N SER A 46 14.80 0.95 -5.16
CA SER A 46 15.15 2.38 -5.25
C SER A 46 16.59 2.61 -5.69
N GLN A 47 17.45 1.61 -5.58
CA GLN A 47 18.88 1.69 -5.96
C GLN A 47 19.04 2.03 -7.44
N ARG A 48 20.07 2.85 -7.73
CA ARG A 48 20.48 3.17 -9.11
C ARG A 48 22.01 3.13 -9.21
N PRO A 49 22.58 2.51 -10.29
CA PRO A 49 21.89 1.70 -11.29
C PRO A 49 21.34 0.38 -10.71
N LEU A 50 20.30 -0.18 -11.34
CA LEU A 50 19.81 -1.51 -10.96
C LEU A 50 20.83 -2.59 -11.34
N HIS A 51 20.99 -3.58 -10.48
CA HIS A 51 21.80 -4.75 -10.80
C HIS A 51 21.15 -5.59 -11.91
N LYS A 52 21.98 -6.23 -12.74
CA LYS A 52 21.50 -7.03 -13.89
C LYS A 52 20.45 -8.08 -13.48
N GLU A 53 20.66 -8.78 -12.37
CA GLU A 53 19.68 -9.75 -11.85
C GLU A 53 18.29 -9.15 -11.59
N MET A 54 18.23 -7.90 -11.14
CA MET A 54 16.95 -7.21 -10.89
C MET A 54 16.28 -6.82 -12.20
N ILE A 55 17.07 -6.42 -13.20
CA ILE A 55 16.57 -6.12 -14.55
C ILE A 55 16.02 -7.40 -15.19
N ASP A 56 16.76 -8.51 -15.11
CA ASP A 56 16.36 -9.80 -15.64
C ASP A 56 15.08 -10.32 -14.94
N TYR A 57 14.98 -10.11 -13.63
CA TYR A 57 13.78 -10.42 -12.85
C TYR A 57 12.56 -9.60 -13.34
N ALA A 58 12.71 -8.27 -13.46
CA ALA A 58 11.63 -7.39 -13.93
C ALA A 58 11.20 -7.72 -15.38
N ALA A 59 12.15 -8.08 -16.24
CA ALA A 59 11.86 -8.54 -17.59
C ALA A 59 11.08 -9.87 -17.57
N GLY A 60 11.42 -10.77 -16.65
CA GLY A 60 10.70 -12.03 -16.43
C GLY A 60 9.23 -11.82 -16.03
N ASP A 61 8.97 -10.85 -15.14
CA ASP A 61 7.60 -10.55 -14.68
C ASP A 61 6.68 -10.02 -15.79
N VAL A 62 7.23 -9.35 -16.82
CA VAL A 62 6.42 -8.81 -17.92
C VAL A 62 6.38 -9.70 -19.17
N LYS A 63 7.37 -10.56 -19.35
CA LYS A 63 7.57 -11.37 -20.55
C LYS A 63 6.35 -12.20 -20.96
N TYR A 64 5.61 -12.69 -19.98
CA TYR A 64 4.52 -13.64 -20.20
C TYR A 64 3.13 -13.00 -20.16
N LEU A 65 3.02 -11.70 -19.82
CA LEU A 65 1.73 -11.04 -19.60
C LEU A 65 0.82 -11.04 -20.84
N LEU A 66 1.36 -10.79 -22.03
CA LEU A 66 0.56 -10.82 -23.26
C LEU A 66 0.00 -12.20 -23.55
N LYS A 67 0.83 -13.24 -23.40
CA LYS A 67 0.39 -14.62 -23.61
C LYS A 67 -0.66 -15.04 -22.57
N LEU A 68 -0.48 -14.61 -21.33
CA LEU A 68 -1.42 -14.86 -20.25
C LEU A 68 -2.75 -14.13 -20.50
N ALA A 69 -2.73 -12.88 -20.96
CA ALA A 69 -3.92 -12.13 -21.32
C ALA A 69 -4.75 -12.88 -22.37
N GLN A 70 -4.11 -13.34 -23.45
CA GLN A 70 -4.78 -14.12 -24.51
C GLN A 70 -5.44 -15.40 -23.99
N VAL A 71 -4.81 -16.09 -23.02
CA VAL A 71 -5.39 -17.28 -22.40
C VAL A 71 -6.58 -16.91 -21.52
N CYS A 72 -6.44 -15.84 -20.72
CA CYS A 72 -7.52 -15.35 -19.87
C CYS A 72 -8.73 -14.88 -20.68
N GLU A 73 -8.53 -14.16 -21.79
CA GLU A 73 -9.60 -13.74 -22.70
C GLU A 73 -10.43 -14.93 -23.18
N LYS A 74 -9.77 -15.97 -23.71
CA LYS A 74 -10.45 -17.19 -24.18
C LYS A 74 -11.26 -17.88 -23.07
N GLU A 75 -10.72 -17.95 -21.85
CA GLU A 75 -11.44 -18.56 -20.73
C GLU A 75 -12.64 -17.69 -20.28
N LEU A 76 -12.51 -16.37 -20.34
CA LEU A 76 -13.58 -15.42 -20.02
C LEU A 76 -14.69 -15.43 -21.08
N GLU A 77 -14.36 -15.57 -22.38
CA GLU A 77 -15.31 -15.74 -23.47
C GLU A 77 -16.16 -16.99 -23.27
N LYS A 78 -15.53 -18.14 -22.97
CA LYS A 78 -16.25 -19.39 -22.67
C LYS A 78 -17.24 -19.25 -21.51
N LYS A 79 -16.95 -18.35 -20.56
CA LYS A 79 -17.80 -18.08 -19.40
C LYS A 79 -18.74 -16.88 -19.57
N CYS A 80 -18.75 -16.26 -20.75
CA CYS A 80 -19.50 -15.02 -21.03
C CYS A 80 -19.23 -13.89 -20.03
N ARG A 81 -17.97 -13.75 -19.58
CA ARG A 81 -17.55 -12.76 -18.56
C ARG A 81 -16.51 -11.75 -19.05
N LEU A 82 -16.08 -11.84 -20.30
CA LEU A 82 -15.06 -10.92 -20.84
C LEU A 82 -15.49 -9.45 -20.73
N SER A 83 -16.76 -9.15 -21.08
CA SER A 83 -17.31 -7.79 -21.00
C SER A 83 -17.22 -7.19 -19.61
N TRP A 84 -17.43 -7.98 -18.57
CA TRP A 84 -17.33 -7.54 -17.17
C TRP A 84 -15.90 -7.14 -16.80
N VAL A 85 -14.92 -7.94 -17.23
CA VAL A 85 -13.50 -7.65 -16.99
C VAL A 85 -13.07 -6.38 -17.73
N LEU A 86 -13.49 -6.22 -18.99
CA LEU A 86 -13.17 -5.01 -19.77
C LEU A 86 -13.78 -3.75 -19.16
N GLU A 87 -15.00 -3.84 -18.62
CA GLU A 87 -15.64 -2.73 -17.89
C GLU A 87 -14.85 -2.35 -16.64
N GLU A 88 -14.49 -3.30 -15.80
CA GLU A 88 -13.67 -3.07 -14.60
C GLU A 88 -12.28 -2.51 -14.96
N CYS A 89 -11.61 -3.04 -15.97
CA CYS A 89 -10.35 -2.51 -16.46
C CYS A 89 -10.47 -1.06 -16.93
N LYS A 90 -11.60 -0.70 -17.57
CA LYS A 90 -11.88 0.69 -17.95
C LYS A 90 -12.03 1.61 -16.75
N PHE A 91 -12.61 1.15 -15.63
CA PHE A 91 -12.64 1.91 -14.37
C PHE A 91 -11.25 2.03 -13.77
N LEU A 92 -10.49 0.94 -13.69
CA LEU A 92 -9.11 0.93 -13.18
C LEU A 92 -8.20 1.90 -13.94
N SER A 93 -8.33 1.99 -15.26
CA SER A 93 -7.52 2.91 -16.08
C SER A 93 -7.74 4.40 -15.74
N LYS A 94 -8.87 4.73 -15.11
CA LYS A 94 -9.24 6.09 -14.69
C LYS A 94 -8.87 6.40 -13.24
N VAL A 95 -8.42 5.42 -12.48
CA VAL A 95 -8.00 5.64 -11.09
C VAL A 95 -6.85 6.65 -11.07
N ARG A 96 -6.97 7.64 -10.22
CA ARG A 96 -5.96 8.67 -9.98
C ARG A 96 -5.63 8.69 -8.49
N PRO A 97 -4.40 9.06 -8.12
CA PRO A 97 -4.08 9.30 -6.72
C PRO A 97 -5.10 10.29 -6.15
N ALA A 98 -5.70 9.96 -5.02
CA ALA A 98 -6.50 10.93 -4.30
C ALA A 98 -5.58 12.09 -3.92
N LEU A 99 -5.80 13.25 -4.53
CA LEU A 99 -5.22 14.49 -4.05
C LEU A 99 -5.70 14.63 -2.60
N SER A 100 -4.80 14.78 -1.66
CA SER A 100 -5.16 15.12 -0.27
C SER A 100 -5.55 16.60 -0.28
N ASP A 101 -6.82 16.88 -0.56
CA ASP A 101 -7.38 18.24 -0.71
C ASP A 101 -7.47 18.98 0.63
N GLY A 102 -6.43 18.94 1.44
CA GLY A 102 -6.41 19.62 2.73
C GLY A 102 -7.33 19.02 3.80
N GLU A 103 -7.99 17.89 3.50
CA GLU A 103 -8.82 17.20 4.49
C GLU A 103 -7.98 16.74 5.69
N PRO A 104 -8.46 16.92 6.91
CA PRO A 104 -7.81 16.43 8.10
C PRO A 104 -7.54 14.93 8.04
N LEU A 105 -6.34 14.51 8.40
CA LEU A 105 -5.90 13.12 8.32
C LEU A 105 -6.71 12.19 9.24
N PHE A 106 -7.27 12.72 10.32
CA PHE A 106 -8.06 11.93 11.26
C PHE A 106 -9.34 11.35 10.64
N PHE A 107 -9.89 11.92 9.56
CA PHE A 107 -11.09 11.35 8.91
C PHE A 107 -10.84 9.92 8.38
N LYS A 108 -9.63 9.67 7.89
CA LYS A 108 -9.21 8.35 7.39
C LYS A 108 -8.61 7.45 8.47
N PHE A 109 -8.56 7.92 9.73
CA PHE A 109 -7.92 7.16 10.81
C PHE A 109 -8.93 6.29 11.54
N LYS A 110 -8.68 4.97 11.57
CA LYS A 110 -9.59 4.01 12.20
C LYS A 110 -9.79 4.32 13.68
N GLY A 111 -11.05 4.50 14.10
CA GLY A 111 -11.41 4.78 15.48
C GLY A 111 -11.51 6.26 15.84
N SER A 112 -11.17 7.18 14.95
CA SER A 112 -11.27 8.65 15.18
C SER A 112 -12.68 9.10 15.56
N GLY A 113 -13.72 8.53 14.94
CA GLY A 113 -15.12 8.91 15.20
C GLY A 113 -15.62 8.69 16.63
N ARG A 114 -14.85 7.98 17.48
CA ARG A 114 -15.17 7.79 18.91
C ARG A 114 -14.48 8.82 19.80
N LEU A 115 -13.62 9.67 19.25
CA LEU A 115 -12.86 10.64 20.01
C LEU A 115 -13.63 11.94 20.21
N LYS A 116 -13.41 12.56 21.39
CA LYS A 116 -13.90 13.91 21.68
C LYS A 116 -13.12 14.95 20.85
N PRO A 117 -13.68 16.13 20.54
CA PRO A 117 -13.05 17.15 19.70
C PRO A 117 -11.62 17.50 20.09
N LYS A 118 -11.33 17.66 21.39
CA LYS A 118 -9.95 17.91 21.86
C LYS A 118 -8.98 16.77 21.52
N SER A 119 -9.44 15.51 21.58
CA SER A 119 -8.60 14.37 21.22
C SER A 119 -8.44 14.23 19.70
N LEU A 120 -9.43 14.65 18.92
CA LEU A 120 -9.31 14.73 17.45
C LEU A 120 -8.28 15.76 17.02
N ALA A 121 -8.25 16.94 17.67
CA ALA A 121 -7.23 17.95 17.37
C ALA A 121 -5.81 17.43 17.68
N VAL A 122 -5.63 16.74 18.83
CA VAL A 122 -4.34 16.12 19.16
C VAL A 122 -4.01 14.99 18.18
N LEU A 123 -5.01 14.16 17.79
CA LEU A 123 -4.81 13.11 16.80
C LEU A 123 -4.31 13.71 15.48
N GLU A 124 -4.93 14.78 14.99
CA GLU A 124 -4.51 15.43 13.74
C GLU A 124 -3.07 15.93 13.84
N ALA A 125 -2.71 16.63 14.92
CA ALA A 125 -1.35 17.11 15.13
C ALA A 125 -0.33 15.95 15.11
N LEU A 126 -0.63 14.84 15.77
CA LEU A 126 0.21 13.64 15.79
C LEU A 126 0.34 12.98 14.40
N LEU A 127 -0.74 12.96 13.63
CA LEU A 127 -0.73 12.41 12.27
C LEU A 127 0.10 13.28 11.32
N GLN A 128 -0.02 14.60 11.41
CA GLN A 128 0.79 15.55 10.64
C GLN A 128 2.27 15.45 11.02
N PHE A 129 2.58 15.42 12.31
CA PHE A 129 3.92 15.20 12.81
C PHE A 129 4.53 13.91 12.26
N ARG A 130 3.80 12.77 12.38
CA ARG A 130 4.24 11.49 11.87
C ARG A 130 4.49 11.51 10.37
N LYS A 131 3.61 12.15 9.60
CA LYS A 131 3.72 12.30 8.15
C LYS A 131 4.99 13.06 7.78
N GLY A 132 5.25 14.21 8.40
CA GLY A 132 6.45 14.99 8.13
C GLY A 132 7.75 14.27 8.47
N ILE A 133 7.79 13.45 9.54
CA ILE A 133 8.96 12.62 9.87
C ILE A 133 9.13 11.48 8.85
N ALA A 134 8.03 10.86 8.44
CA ALA A 134 8.04 9.77 7.46
C ALA A 134 8.58 10.25 6.11
N GLU A 135 8.13 11.40 5.63
CA GLU A 135 8.59 12.04 4.40
C GLU A 135 10.10 12.38 4.47
N LYS A 136 10.53 13.04 5.57
CA LYS A 136 11.95 13.38 5.77
C LYS A 136 12.88 12.17 5.82
N LYS A 137 12.39 11.03 6.33
CA LYS A 137 13.20 9.81 6.50
C LYS A 137 12.97 8.78 5.40
N ASP A 138 12.13 9.08 4.43
CA ASP A 138 11.69 8.14 3.37
C ASP A 138 11.30 6.79 3.97
N LYS A 139 10.39 6.81 4.96
CA LYS A 139 9.95 5.60 5.66
C LYS A 139 8.43 5.53 5.75
N PRO A 140 7.86 4.33 5.68
CA PRO A 140 6.43 4.14 5.91
C PRO A 140 5.99 4.65 7.29
N LEU A 141 4.79 5.21 7.38
CA LEU A 141 4.22 5.83 8.59
C LEU A 141 4.32 4.92 9.83
N PHE A 142 4.04 3.63 9.68
CA PHE A 142 4.06 2.67 10.79
C PHE A 142 5.47 2.41 11.36
N LYS A 143 6.52 2.65 10.56
CA LYS A 143 7.92 2.56 11.01
C LYS A 143 8.33 3.74 11.88
N ILE A 144 7.60 4.85 11.83
CA ILE A 144 7.83 6.02 12.69
C ILE A 144 7.11 5.84 14.02
N ILE A 145 5.77 5.80 14.00
CA ILE A 145 4.91 5.56 15.18
C ILE A 145 3.69 4.76 14.71
N GLY A 146 3.40 3.63 15.38
CA GLY A 146 2.26 2.79 15.06
C GLY A 146 0.91 3.45 15.36
N ASN A 147 -0.16 3.00 14.71
CA ASN A 147 -1.50 3.57 14.88
C ASN A 147 -2.02 3.46 16.32
N ASP A 148 -1.78 2.33 16.99
CA ASP A 148 -2.20 2.13 18.39
C ASP A 148 -1.50 3.10 19.34
N SER A 149 -0.21 3.37 19.10
CA SER A 149 0.56 4.35 19.86
C SER A 149 0.01 5.76 19.67
N ILE A 150 -0.28 6.15 18.44
CA ILE A 150 -0.91 7.44 18.09
C ILE A 150 -2.25 7.57 18.82
N MET A 151 -3.11 6.55 18.78
CA MET A 151 -4.42 6.55 19.43
C MET A 151 -4.28 6.70 20.95
N LYS A 152 -3.36 5.96 21.60
CA LYS A 152 -3.11 6.07 23.04
C LYS A 152 -2.66 7.46 23.43
N ILE A 153 -1.77 8.09 22.69
CA ILE A 153 -1.27 9.44 22.95
C ILE A 153 -2.40 10.45 22.75
N ALA A 154 -3.16 10.38 21.65
CA ALA A 154 -4.28 11.29 21.38
C ALA A 154 -5.39 11.22 22.44
N THR A 155 -5.61 10.04 23.00
CA THR A 155 -6.60 9.85 24.09
C THR A 155 -6.09 10.38 25.42
N SER A 156 -4.83 10.08 25.77
CA SER A 156 -4.24 10.39 27.08
C SER A 156 -3.73 11.83 27.18
N LYS A 157 -3.38 12.46 26.05
CA LYS A 157 -2.89 13.85 25.96
C LYS A 157 -1.80 14.18 26.97
N PRO A 158 -0.65 13.49 26.96
CA PRO A 158 0.42 13.75 27.89
C PRO A 158 1.02 15.16 27.62
N VAL A 159 1.24 15.94 28.67
CA VAL A 159 1.86 17.27 28.62
C VAL A 159 3.24 17.28 29.27
N THR A 160 3.79 16.13 29.60
CA THR A 160 5.14 15.97 30.15
C THR A 160 5.76 14.67 29.69
N LEU A 161 7.08 14.60 29.54
CA LEU A 161 7.81 13.36 29.22
C LEU A 161 7.52 12.23 30.22
N ARG A 162 7.38 12.57 31.51
CA ARG A 162 7.04 11.58 32.55
C ARG A 162 5.69 10.93 32.28
N ARG A 163 4.67 11.71 31.92
CA ARG A 163 3.34 11.19 31.54
C ARG A 163 3.40 10.40 30.23
N LEU A 164 4.13 10.90 29.23
CA LEU A 164 4.31 10.20 27.96
C LEU A 164 4.96 8.81 28.16
N LYS A 165 6.01 8.71 28.98
CA LYS A 165 6.62 7.44 29.38
C LYS A 165 5.63 6.51 30.09
N GLY A 166 4.81 7.07 31.00
CA GLY A 166 3.83 6.31 31.79
C GLY A 166 2.74 5.63 30.94
N ILE A 167 2.40 6.16 29.77
CA ILE A 167 1.42 5.58 28.84
C ILE A 167 1.93 4.27 28.19
N LYS A 168 3.25 4.05 28.17
CA LYS A 168 3.88 2.88 27.51
C LYS A 168 3.43 2.69 26.05
N ALA A 169 3.19 3.81 25.34
CA ALA A 169 2.78 3.80 23.94
C ALA A 169 3.99 3.79 22.99
N LEU A 170 5.13 4.27 23.44
CA LEU A 170 6.34 4.41 22.65
C LEU A 170 7.49 3.62 23.27
N SER A 171 8.42 3.16 22.46
CA SER A 171 9.69 2.60 22.92
C SER A 171 10.60 3.72 23.46
N GLU A 172 11.58 3.36 24.31
CA GLU A 172 12.56 4.34 24.81
C GLU A 172 13.28 5.07 23.67
N LYS A 173 13.63 4.36 22.61
CA LYS A 173 14.23 4.95 21.41
C LYS A 173 13.33 6.01 20.78
N GLN A 174 12.03 5.75 20.66
CA GLN A 174 11.06 6.72 20.12
C GLN A 174 10.86 7.91 21.06
N ILE A 175 10.85 7.68 22.36
CA ILE A 175 10.75 8.77 23.37
C ILE A 175 11.98 9.68 23.29
N ASN A 176 13.18 9.10 23.17
CA ASN A 176 14.41 9.88 23.05
C ASN A 176 14.46 10.70 21.75
N MET A 177 13.89 10.16 20.65
CA MET A 177 13.88 10.83 19.35
C MET A 177 12.78 11.88 19.19
N TYR A 178 11.61 11.64 19.75
CA TYR A 178 10.39 12.38 19.44
C TYR A 178 9.66 12.91 20.68
N GLY A 179 10.06 12.49 21.88
CA GLY A 179 9.31 12.76 23.09
C GLY A 179 9.10 14.25 23.38
N ASN A 180 10.09 15.10 23.12
CA ASN A 180 9.97 16.55 23.32
C ASN A 180 9.02 17.20 22.31
N ASP A 181 8.94 16.66 21.08
CA ASP A 181 8.08 17.19 20.03
C ASP A 181 6.62 16.74 20.19
N LEU A 182 6.37 15.74 21.07
CA LEU A 182 5.05 15.12 21.29
C LEU A 182 4.32 15.62 22.53
N ILE A 183 4.88 16.61 23.28
CA ILE A 183 4.32 17.13 24.54
C ILE A 183 3.99 18.61 24.50
#